data_32329f55fc202ec081765b66ea0ae4c0
#
_entry.id   32329f55fc202ec081765b66ea0ae4c0
#
_cell.length_a   1.000
_cell.length_b   1.000
_cell.length_c   1.000
_cell.angle_alpha   90.00
_cell.angle_beta   90.00
_cell.angle_gamma   90.00
#
_symmetry.space_group_name_H-M   'P 1'
#
loop_
_entity.id
_entity.type
_entity.pdbx_description
1 polymer ?
#
loop_
_entity_poly.entity_id
_entity_poly.type
_entity_poly.pdbx_seq_one_letter_code
_entity_poly.pdbx_strand_id
1 'polypeptide(L)'
;MAQYPLGIIIRQRRDMLGLSQQQLCQGICDRSTLSRIERGDQVPAYSTLRALLQRLGLQEKDVHFLLGQPDFETAQLQREIVALNTRKQWLQAQQKIRQLQALPTAADPLTRQFILRAKALAGYEQDGKAVPYPYEEQRQMLLEALQISCPGIDPEHLQGHLLGEEEGKLLNQIAITYSESGERRRAIEIYRQLMDYIQTHQVGTETGAALLPLVAYNYSRLLGRERRYEECIEVAEIGRRCCVMYGRCKMLGGLLLNIACSQHELGNDLKAKELLIESFYIYRVMEDFRSCEVVQKYAEESLKKLIP
;
A
#
# COMPACT_ATOMS: atom_id res chain seq x y z
N MET A 1 -15.76 -29.10 -22.99
CA MET A 1 -15.51 -28.34 -21.75
C MET A 1 -15.16 -26.91 -22.15
N ALA A 2 -15.92 -25.93 -21.72
CA ALA A 2 -15.57 -24.52 -21.98
C ALA A 2 -14.25 -24.22 -21.31
N GLN A 3 -13.21 -23.95 -22.10
CA GLN A 3 -11.94 -23.46 -21.57
C GLN A 3 -12.21 -22.14 -20.84
N TYR A 4 -11.82 -22.07 -19.58
CA TYR A 4 -12.00 -20.87 -18.76
C TYR A 4 -11.08 -19.78 -19.34
N PRO A 5 -11.60 -18.69 -19.89
CA PRO A 5 -10.78 -17.70 -20.61
C PRO A 5 -9.71 -17.05 -19.72
N LEU A 6 -9.92 -17.10 -18.40
CA LEU A 6 -9.02 -16.58 -17.38
C LEU A 6 -7.59 -17.17 -17.43
N GLY A 7 -7.49 -18.51 -17.54
CA GLY A 7 -6.19 -19.19 -17.60
C GLY A 7 -5.36 -18.78 -18.81
N ILE A 8 -6.05 -18.59 -19.94
CA ILE A 8 -5.42 -18.12 -21.19
C ILE A 8 -4.86 -16.71 -21.01
N ILE A 9 -5.63 -15.81 -20.40
CA ILE A 9 -5.21 -14.42 -20.14
C ILE A 9 -3.97 -14.39 -19.23
N ILE A 10 -3.99 -15.14 -18.11
CA ILE A 10 -2.87 -15.26 -17.19
C ILE A 10 -1.62 -15.74 -17.92
N ARG A 11 -1.73 -16.83 -18.69
CA ARG A 11 -0.62 -17.40 -19.46
C ARG A 11 -0.05 -16.41 -20.48
N GLN A 12 -0.90 -15.83 -21.32
CA GLN A 12 -0.46 -14.88 -22.35
C GLN A 12 0.25 -13.69 -21.74
N ARG A 13 -0.30 -13.12 -20.66
CA ARG A 13 0.32 -11.98 -20.00
C ARG A 13 1.65 -12.36 -19.34
N ARG A 14 1.75 -13.51 -18.70
CA ARG A 14 2.99 -14.04 -18.15
C ARG A 14 4.07 -14.20 -19.23
N ASP A 15 3.70 -14.83 -20.37
CA ASP A 15 4.62 -15.03 -21.49
C ASP A 15 5.08 -13.70 -22.11
N MET A 16 4.20 -12.71 -22.23
CA MET A 16 4.55 -11.35 -22.68
C MET A 16 5.55 -10.65 -21.76
N LEU A 17 5.49 -10.94 -20.46
CA LEU A 17 6.42 -10.40 -19.47
C LEU A 17 7.71 -11.22 -19.33
N GLY A 18 7.86 -12.31 -20.10
CA GLY A 18 9.02 -13.22 -20.04
C GLY A 18 9.14 -13.99 -18.72
N LEU A 19 8.06 -14.10 -17.96
CA LEU A 19 8.07 -14.77 -16.67
C LEU A 19 7.87 -16.28 -16.81
N SER A 20 8.66 -17.08 -16.08
CA SER A 20 8.40 -18.49 -15.88
C SER A 20 7.20 -18.71 -14.94
N GLN A 21 6.56 -19.88 -15.02
CA GLN A 21 5.52 -20.26 -14.05
C GLN A 21 6.05 -20.20 -12.61
N GLN A 22 7.29 -20.65 -12.39
CA GLN A 22 7.93 -20.63 -11.07
C GLN A 22 8.03 -19.20 -10.51
N GLN A 23 8.45 -18.24 -11.31
CA GLN A 23 8.56 -16.83 -10.89
C GLN A 23 7.17 -16.24 -10.57
N LEU A 24 6.16 -16.50 -11.40
CA LEU A 24 4.84 -15.95 -11.19
C LEU A 24 4.16 -16.52 -9.93
N CYS A 25 4.26 -17.85 -9.70
CA CYS A 25 3.55 -18.51 -8.59
C CYS A 25 4.26 -18.47 -7.25
N GLN A 26 5.51 -18.03 -7.19
CA GLN A 26 6.32 -18.02 -5.96
C GLN A 26 5.60 -17.30 -4.80
N GLY A 27 5.37 -17.99 -3.69
CA GLY A 27 4.66 -17.47 -2.52
C GLY A 27 3.16 -17.24 -2.70
N ILE A 28 2.58 -17.60 -3.87
CA ILE A 28 1.13 -17.52 -4.12
C ILE A 28 0.51 -18.91 -4.16
N CYS A 29 1.08 -19.80 -4.97
CA CYS A 29 0.61 -21.19 -5.12
C CYS A 29 1.72 -22.08 -5.69
N ASP A 30 1.49 -23.38 -5.73
CA ASP A 30 2.41 -24.32 -6.36
C ASP A 30 2.42 -24.15 -7.88
N ARG A 31 3.57 -24.46 -8.51
CA ARG A 31 3.71 -24.46 -9.98
C ARG A 31 2.68 -25.36 -10.66
N SER A 32 2.36 -26.52 -10.07
CA SER A 32 1.34 -27.43 -10.58
C SER A 32 -0.06 -26.82 -10.57
N THR A 33 -0.37 -26.04 -9.52
CA THR A 33 -1.63 -25.29 -9.40
C THR A 33 -1.72 -24.20 -10.48
N LEU A 34 -0.66 -23.39 -10.65
CA LEU A 34 -0.63 -22.38 -11.71
C LEU A 34 -0.78 -23.01 -13.10
N SER A 35 -0.09 -24.13 -13.36
CA SER A 35 -0.21 -24.86 -14.62
C SER A 35 -1.64 -25.32 -14.90
N ARG A 36 -2.37 -25.81 -13.88
CA ARG A 36 -3.80 -26.18 -14.02
C ARG A 36 -4.70 -24.97 -14.24
N ILE A 37 -4.42 -23.86 -13.56
CA ILE A 37 -5.16 -22.61 -13.78
C ILE A 37 -4.96 -22.11 -15.23
N GLU A 38 -3.70 -22.09 -15.72
CA GLU A 38 -3.38 -21.64 -17.09
C GLU A 38 -4.02 -22.52 -18.17
N ARG A 39 -4.24 -23.81 -17.89
CA ARG A 39 -4.96 -24.74 -18.80
C ARG A 39 -6.48 -24.67 -18.68
N GLY A 40 -6.99 -24.00 -17.65
CA GLY A 40 -8.42 -23.96 -17.35
C GLY A 40 -8.94 -25.19 -16.61
N ASP A 41 -8.04 -26.05 -16.10
CA ASP A 41 -8.39 -27.27 -15.38
C ASP A 41 -8.77 -26.99 -13.91
N GLN A 42 -8.46 -25.78 -13.42
CA GLN A 42 -8.73 -25.37 -12.04
C GLN A 42 -9.14 -23.91 -11.97
N VAL A 43 -10.21 -23.62 -11.24
CA VAL A 43 -10.58 -22.25 -10.82
C VAL A 43 -9.77 -21.91 -9.56
N PRO A 44 -8.97 -20.84 -9.57
CA PRO A 44 -8.22 -20.42 -8.37
C PRO A 44 -9.16 -19.84 -7.31
N ALA A 45 -8.75 -19.92 -6.03
CA ALA A 45 -9.36 -19.12 -4.98
C ALA A 45 -9.19 -17.62 -5.30
N TYR A 46 -10.10 -16.80 -4.80
CA TYR A 46 -10.11 -15.36 -5.09
C TYR A 46 -8.79 -14.65 -4.71
N SER A 47 -8.26 -14.96 -3.52
CA SER A 47 -6.97 -14.45 -3.05
C SER A 47 -5.82 -14.78 -4.00
N THR A 48 -5.72 -16.04 -4.42
CA THR A 48 -4.73 -16.53 -5.39
C THR A 48 -4.86 -15.81 -6.72
N LEU A 49 -6.08 -15.71 -7.25
CA LEU A 49 -6.35 -15.02 -8.51
C LEU A 49 -5.93 -13.56 -8.45
N ARG A 50 -6.35 -12.86 -7.41
CA ARG A 50 -6.02 -11.45 -7.20
C ARG A 50 -4.51 -11.21 -7.17
N ALA A 51 -3.77 -12.04 -6.43
CA ALA A 51 -2.32 -11.93 -6.33
C ALA A 51 -1.62 -12.19 -7.68
N LEU A 52 -2.07 -13.18 -8.43
CA LEU A 52 -1.54 -13.47 -9.78
C LEU A 52 -1.81 -12.29 -10.73
N LEU A 53 -3.04 -11.75 -10.75
CA LEU A 53 -3.38 -10.61 -11.60
C LEU A 53 -2.55 -9.37 -11.25
N GLN A 54 -2.36 -9.07 -9.98
CA GLN A 54 -1.54 -7.94 -9.54
C GLN A 54 -0.09 -8.05 -9.99
N ARG A 55 0.53 -9.25 -9.87
CA ARG A 55 1.90 -9.48 -10.37
C ARG A 55 2.03 -9.35 -11.89
N LEU A 56 0.95 -9.62 -12.60
CA LEU A 56 0.88 -9.48 -14.06
C LEU A 56 0.52 -8.04 -14.50
N GLY A 57 0.25 -7.12 -13.54
CA GLY A 57 -0.22 -5.77 -13.83
C GLY A 57 -1.63 -5.73 -14.44
N LEU A 58 -2.45 -6.75 -14.18
CA LEU A 58 -3.85 -6.85 -14.62
C LEU A 58 -4.79 -6.44 -13.49
N GLN A 59 -5.98 -5.93 -13.86
CA GLN A 59 -7.04 -5.59 -12.93
C GLN A 59 -8.11 -6.66 -12.88
N GLU A 60 -8.80 -6.77 -11.75
CA GLU A 60 -9.96 -7.66 -11.61
C GLU A 60 -11.06 -7.36 -12.64
N LYS A 61 -11.24 -6.08 -13.00
CA LYS A 61 -12.21 -5.67 -14.03
C LYS A 61 -11.85 -6.14 -15.43
N ASP A 62 -10.58 -6.42 -15.71
CA ASP A 62 -10.11 -6.91 -16.99
C ASP A 62 -10.43 -8.40 -17.18
N VAL A 63 -10.91 -9.05 -16.10
CA VAL A 63 -11.20 -10.48 -16.07
C VAL A 63 -12.56 -10.71 -15.42
N HIS A 64 -13.54 -11.13 -16.22
CA HIS A 64 -14.85 -11.51 -15.70
C HIS A 64 -14.78 -12.86 -15.02
N PHE A 65 -14.98 -12.90 -13.69
CA PHE A 65 -15.10 -14.15 -12.94
C PHE A 65 -16.21 -14.05 -11.89
N LEU A 66 -16.78 -15.21 -11.54
CA LEU A 66 -17.79 -15.32 -10.49
C LEU A 66 -17.10 -15.72 -9.19
N LEU A 67 -17.27 -14.92 -8.15
CA LEU A 67 -16.86 -15.25 -6.79
C LEU A 67 -17.81 -16.29 -6.21
N GLY A 68 -17.28 -17.31 -5.56
CA GLY A 68 -18.03 -18.14 -4.64
C GLY A 68 -18.51 -17.33 -3.43
N GLN A 69 -19.57 -17.81 -2.72
CA GLN A 69 -20.11 -17.11 -1.56
C GLN A 69 -19.05 -16.86 -0.46
N PRO A 70 -18.18 -17.83 -0.07
CA PRO A 70 -17.12 -17.59 0.91
C PRO A 70 -16.10 -16.54 0.48
N ASP A 71 -15.73 -16.54 -0.81
CA ASP A 71 -14.80 -15.56 -1.35
C ASP A 71 -15.39 -14.16 -1.36
N PHE A 72 -16.70 -14.03 -1.64
CA PHE A 72 -17.41 -12.75 -1.60
C PHE A 72 -17.43 -12.16 -0.18
N GLU A 73 -17.77 -12.96 0.82
CA GLU A 73 -17.79 -12.53 2.23
C GLU A 73 -16.38 -12.11 2.70
N THR A 74 -15.36 -12.90 2.36
CA THR A 74 -13.94 -12.57 2.63
C THR A 74 -13.56 -11.24 2.00
N ALA A 75 -13.85 -11.03 0.73
CA ALA A 75 -13.54 -9.80 0.02
C ALA A 75 -14.29 -8.58 0.59
N GLN A 76 -15.54 -8.79 1.04
CA GLN A 76 -16.31 -7.74 1.70
C GLN A 76 -15.69 -7.34 3.03
N LEU A 77 -15.38 -8.31 3.91
CA LEU A 77 -14.73 -8.05 5.19
C LEU A 77 -13.37 -7.36 5.03
N GLN A 78 -12.55 -7.80 4.06
CA GLN A 78 -11.28 -7.14 3.76
C GLN A 78 -11.46 -5.66 3.39
N ARG A 79 -12.45 -5.33 2.54
CA ARG A 79 -12.77 -3.94 2.17
C ARG A 79 -13.22 -3.12 3.39
N GLU A 80 -14.11 -3.67 4.22
CA GLU A 80 -14.57 -3.01 5.44
C GLU A 80 -13.41 -2.75 6.42
N ILE A 81 -12.53 -3.72 6.63
CA ILE A 81 -11.33 -3.60 7.49
C ILE A 81 -10.41 -2.49 6.97
N VAL A 82 -10.15 -2.45 5.66
CA VAL A 82 -9.31 -1.39 5.05
C VAL A 82 -9.95 -0.02 5.26
N ALA A 83 -11.27 0.11 5.06
CA ALA A 83 -11.98 1.38 5.26
C ALA A 83 -11.92 1.83 6.74
N LEU A 84 -12.14 0.93 7.68
CA LEU A 84 -12.09 1.20 9.13
C LEU A 84 -10.66 1.60 9.57
N ASN A 85 -9.63 0.87 9.13
CA ASN A 85 -8.23 1.21 9.41
C ASN A 85 -7.86 2.59 8.83
N THR A 86 -8.33 2.90 7.62
CA THR A 86 -8.12 4.22 7.01
C THR A 86 -8.76 5.35 7.81
N ARG A 87 -9.96 5.11 8.37
CA ARG A 87 -10.68 6.08 9.20
C ARG A 87 -10.24 6.08 10.67
N LYS A 88 -9.23 5.27 11.02
CA LYS A 88 -8.73 5.10 12.40
C LYS A 88 -9.80 4.61 13.39
N GLN A 89 -10.77 3.87 12.90
CA GLN A 89 -11.83 3.21 13.70
C GLN A 89 -11.34 1.83 14.17
N TRP A 90 -10.29 1.84 14.99
CA TRP A 90 -9.48 0.65 15.33
C TRP A 90 -10.27 -0.46 16.00
N LEU A 91 -11.16 -0.14 16.97
CA LEU A 91 -11.99 -1.14 17.66
C LEU A 91 -12.93 -1.87 16.71
N GLN A 92 -13.56 -1.12 15.81
CA GLN A 92 -14.44 -1.72 14.79
C GLN A 92 -13.63 -2.55 13.78
N ALA A 93 -12.43 -2.08 13.41
CA ALA A 93 -11.52 -2.87 12.57
C ALA A 93 -11.15 -4.21 13.22
N GLN A 94 -10.82 -4.21 14.51
CA GLN A 94 -10.51 -5.43 15.26
C GLN A 94 -11.70 -6.41 15.33
N GLN A 95 -12.93 -5.91 15.47
CA GLN A 95 -14.13 -6.75 15.40
C GLN A 95 -14.29 -7.43 14.04
N LYS A 96 -14.08 -6.68 12.96
CA LYS A 96 -14.12 -7.20 11.57
C LYS A 96 -12.99 -8.18 11.30
N ILE A 97 -11.80 -7.93 11.83
CA ILE A 97 -10.66 -8.87 11.74
C ILE A 97 -11.01 -10.18 12.43
N ARG A 98 -11.63 -10.16 13.62
CA ARG A 98 -12.10 -11.38 14.31
C ARG A 98 -13.15 -12.14 13.49
N GLN A 99 -14.08 -11.42 12.83
CA GLN A 99 -15.04 -12.05 11.92
C GLN A 99 -14.34 -12.75 10.75
N LEU A 100 -13.39 -12.08 10.12
CA LEU A 100 -12.60 -12.65 9.01
C LEU A 100 -11.80 -13.89 9.47
N GLN A 101 -11.23 -13.86 10.68
CA GLN A 101 -10.50 -15.00 11.26
C GLN A 101 -11.37 -16.22 11.53
N ALA A 102 -12.66 -16.03 11.73
CA ALA A 102 -13.63 -17.12 11.95
C ALA A 102 -14.08 -17.79 10.63
N LEU A 103 -13.81 -17.21 9.49
CA LEU A 103 -14.17 -17.81 8.20
C LEU A 103 -13.21 -18.94 7.83
N PRO A 104 -13.68 -19.99 7.12
CA PRO A 104 -12.83 -21.06 6.61
C PRO A 104 -11.68 -20.54 5.69
N THR A 105 -11.93 -19.45 4.98
CA THR A 105 -10.95 -18.78 4.10
C THR A 105 -9.78 -18.14 4.86
N ALA A 106 -9.85 -18.00 6.19
CA ALA A 106 -8.72 -17.52 7.01
C ALA A 106 -7.53 -18.50 7.01
N ALA A 107 -7.75 -19.77 6.66
CA ALA A 107 -6.67 -20.75 6.48
C ALA A 107 -5.85 -20.53 5.19
N ASP A 108 -6.40 -19.77 4.22
CA ASP A 108 -5.67 -19.42 3.02
C ASP A 108 -4.48 -18.50 3.33
N PRO A 109 -3.27 -18.82 2.82
CA PRO A 109 -2.05 -18.06 3.14
C PRO A 109 -2.16 -16.56 2.87
N LEU A 110 -2.75 -16.15 1.75
CA LEU A 110 -2.87 -14.73 1.39
C LEU A 110 -3.93 -14.00 2.24
N THR A 111 -5.00 -14.70 2.64
CA THR A 111 -5.95 -14.17 3.62
C THR A 111 -5.29 -14.00 4.98
N ARG A 112 -4.46 -14.95 5.41
CA ARG A 112 -3.66 -14.85 6.63
C ARG A 112 -2.66 -13.67 6.57
N GLN A 113 -2.00 -13.48 5.44
CA GLN A 113 -1.12 -12.32 5.20
C GLN A 113 -1.87 -11.01 5.43
N PHE A 114 -3.05 -10.86 4.81
CA PHE A 114 -3.89 -9.68 4.99
C PHE A 114 -4.29 -9.47 6.47
N ILE A 115 -4.69 -10.55 7.17
CA ILE A 115 -5.08 -10.50 8.58
C ILE A 115 -3.91 -10.00 9.45
N LEU A 116 -2.70 -10.53 9.26
CA LEU A 116 -1.51 -10.11 10.00
C LEU A 116 -1.24 -8.61 9.82
N ARG A 117 -1.24 -8.12 8.57
CA ARG A 117 -1.08 -6.69 8.28
C ARG A 117 -2.19 -5.84 8.90
N ALA A 118 -3.44 -6.28 8.79
CA ALA A 118 -4.58 -5.55 9.34
C ALA A 118 -4.51 -5.44 10.87
N LYS A 119 -4.10 -6.53 11.56
CA LYS A 119 -3.88 -6.55 13.01
C LYS A 119 -2.75 -5.62 13.44
N ALA A 120 -1.61 -5.68 12.75
CA ALA A 120 -0.48 -4.79 13.03
C ALA A 120 -0.87 -3.30 12.99
N LEU A 121 -1.82 -2.94 12.11
CA LEU A 121 -2.35 -1.58 12.01
C LEU A 121 -3.40 -1.24 13.06
N ALA A 122 -4.33 -2.17 13.32
CA ALA A 122 -5.45 -1.93 14.22
C ALA A 122 -5.08 -1.97 15.70
N GLY A 123 -3.93 -2.57 16.06
CA GLY A 123 -3.54 -2.79 17.43
C GLY A 123 -4.38 -3.89 18.10
N TYR A 124 -4.43 -3.87 19.42
CA TYR A 124 -5.23 -4.78 20.25
C TYR A 124 -6.20 -4.01 21.13
N GLU A 125 -7.19 -4.71 21.66
CA GLU A 125 -8.17 -4.15 22.59
C GLU A 125 -7.71 -4.36 24.04
N GLN A 126 -7.68 -3.27 24.79
CA GLN A 126 -7.42 -3.28 26.23
C GLN A 126 -8.38 -2.31 26.90
N ASP A 127 -9.14 -2.77 27.87
CA ASP A 127 -10.11 -1.97 28.64
C ASP A 127 -11.08 -1.16 27.74
N GLY A 128 -11.57 -1.79 26.68
CA GLY A 128 -12.48 -1.17 25.70
C GLY A 128 -11.84 -0.09 24.82
N LYS A 129 -10.52 -0.01 24.80
CA LYS A 129 -9.77 0.94 23.95
C LYS A 129 -8.85 0.19 22.99
N ALA A 130 -8.65 0.75 21.83
CA ALA A 130 -7.64 0.26 20.90
C ALA A 130 -6.26 0.79 21.32
N VAL A 131 -5.35 -0.15 21.56
CA VAL A 131 -3.94 0.14 21.92
C VAL A 131 -3.06 -0.32 20.76
N PRO A 132 -2.17 0.55 20.24
CA PRO A 132 -1.24 0.13 19.21
C PRO A 132 -0.20 -0.85 19.77
N TYR A 133 0.21 -1.83 18.97
CA TYR A 133 1.37 -2.64 19.31
C TYR A 133 2.63 -1.80 19.37
N PRO A 134 3.62 -2.15 20.21
CA PRO A 134 4.99 -1.61 20.10
C PRO A 134 5.53 -1.78 18.68
N TYR A 135 6.35 -0.85 18.19
CA TYR A 135 6.85 -0.88 16.81
C TYR A 135 7.59 -2.18 16.46
N GLU A 136 8.28 -2.77 17.43
CA GLU A 136 8.96 -4.06 17.24
C GLU A 136 7.98 -5.19 16.97
N GLU A 137 6.91 -5.29 17.77
CA GLU A 137 5.87 -6.30 17.56
C GLU A 137 5.11 -6.08 16.25
N GLN A 138 4.80 -4.81 15.93
CA GLN A 138 4.21 -4.47 14.63
C GLN A 138 5.09 -4.96 13.48
N ARG A 139 6.39 -4.65 13.55
CA ARG A 139 7.36 -5.02 12.53
C ARG A 139 7.46 -6.53 12.38
N GLN A 140 7.51 -7.26 13.48
CA GLN A 140 7.56 -8.72 13.44
C GLN A 140 6.34 -9.33 12.74
N MET A 141 5.13 -8.87 13.05
CA MET A 141 3.90 -9.32 12.38
C MET A 141 3.92 -8.97 10.89
N LEU A 142 4.42 -7.79 10.51
CA LEU A 142 4.50 -7.36 9.12
C LEU A 142 5.55 -8.16 8.34
N LEU A 143 6.69 -8.50 8.96
CA LEU A 143 7.72 -9.36 8.37
C LEU A 143 7.19 -10.79 8.21
N GLU A 144 6.49 -11.35 9.21
CA GLU A 144 5.83 -12.64 9.07
C GLU A 144 4.84 -12.63 7.91
N ALA A 145 4.03 -11.59 7.80
CA ALA A 145 3.09 -11.44 6.69
C ALA A 145 3.81 -11.37 5.34
N LEU A 146 4.91 -10.63 5.24
CA LEU A 146 5.69 -10.50 4.01
C LEU A 146 6.31 -11.84 3.57
N GLN A 147 6.81 -12.64 4.52
CA GLN A 147 7.40 -13.95 4.25
C GLN A 147 6.39 -14.97 3.68
N ILE A 148 5.09 -14.76 3.86
CA ILE A 148 4.05 -15.65 3.29
C ILE A 148 4.09 -15.64 1.77
N SER A 149 4.11 -14.46 1.15
CA SER A 149 4.09 -14.33 -0.32
C SER A 149 5.46 -14.08 -0.94
N CYS A 150 6.44 -13.65 -0.15
CA CYS A 150 7.81 -13.43 -0.57
C CYS A 150 8.80 -14.14 0.37
N PRO A 151 8.88 -15.48 0.34
CA PRO A 151 9.80 -16.22 1.20
C PRO A 151 11.26 -15.80 0.99
N GLY A 152 11.97 -15.51 2.08
CA GLY A 152 13.38 -15.13 2.05
C GLY A 152 13.67 -13.70 1.61
N ILE A 153 12.65 -12.87 1.41
CA ILE A 153 12.86 -11.46 1.06
C ILE A 153 13.53 -10.70 2.21
N ASP A 154 14.52 -9.90 1.86
CA ASP A 154 15.06 -8.84 2.72
C ASP A 154 14.40 -7.51 2.33
N PRO A 155 13.69 -6.82 3.24
CA PRO A 155 13.05 -5.55 2.93
C PRO A 155 13.98 -4.46 2.40
N GLU A 156 15.29 -4.54 2.70
CA GLU A 156 16.31 -3.61 2.23
C GLU A 156 16.92 -4.04 0.87
N HIS A 157 16.57 -5.23 0.34
CA HIS A 157 17.07 -5.77 -0.93
C HIS A 157 15.93 -6.48 -1.69
N LEU A 158 15.23 -5.74 -2.55
CA LEU A 158 14.03 -6.25 -3.24
C LEU A 158 14.32 -6.97 -4.56
N GLN A 159 15.58 -7.04 -5.00
CA GLN A 159 15.94 -7.64 -6.28
C GLN A 159 15.55 -9.13 -6.34
N GLY A 160 15.03 -9.54 -7.49
CA GLY A 160 14.64 -10.93 -7.74
C GLY A 160 13.25 -11.32 -7.21
N HIS A 161 12.54 -10.41 -6.53
CA HIS A 161 11.19 -10.65 -6.05
C HIS A 161 10.14 -9.95 -6.92
N LEU A 162 9.00 -10.61 -7.13
CA LEU A 162 7.83 -10.01 -7.76
C LEU A 162 6.88 -9.53 -6.65
N LEU A 163 6.63 -8.24 -6.63
CA LEU A 163 5.79 -7.61 -5.63
C LEU A 163 4.42 -7.23 -6.22
N GLY A 164 3.36 -7.58 -5.52
CA GLY A 164 2.02 -7.08 -5.76
C GLY A 164 1.71 -5.86 -4.87
N GLU A 165 0.45 -5.48 -4.85
CA GLU A 165 -0.01 -4.33 -4.05
C GLU A 165 0.10 -4.60 -2.54
N GLU A 166 -0.15 -5.85 -2.10
CA GLU A 166 -0.11 -6.20 -0.69
C GLU A 166 1.33 -6.19 -0.15
N GLU A 167 2.29 -6.74 -0.90
CA GLU A 167 3.70 -6.71 -0.54
C GLU A 167 4.24 -5.26 -0.49
N GLY A 168 3.85 -4.42 -1.46
CA GLY A 168 4.22 -3.01 -1.44
C GLY A 168 3.66 -2.27 -0.22
N LYS A 169 2.42 -2.58 0.21
CA LYS A 169 1.84 -2.04 1.44
C LYS A 169 2.55 -2.54 2.69
N LEU A 170 2.92 -3.82 2.73
CA LEU A 170 3.69 -4.41 3.83
C LEU A 170 5.05 -3.72 3.97
N LEU A 171 5.81 -3.59 2.89
CA LEU A 171 7.11 -2.91 2.88
C LEU A 171 6.98 -1.44 3.31
N ASN A 172 5.97 -0.73 2.83
CA ASN A 172 5.68 0.63 3.28
C ASN A 172 5.41 0.71 4.79
N GLN A 173 4.66 -0.24 5.36
CA GLN A 173 4.38 -0.29 6.79
C GLN A 173 5.62 -0.67 7.61
N ILE A 174 6.43 -1.62 7.14
CA ILE A 174 7.71 -1.98 7.75
C ILE A 174 8.63 -0.76 7.83
N ALA A 175 8.74 0.01 6.73
CA ALA A 175 9.52 1.24 6.71
C ALA A 175 9.01 2.28 7.71
N ILE A 176 7.68 2.42 7.88
CA ILE A 176 7.09 3.28 8.91
C ILE A 176 7.53 2.83 10.30
N THR A 177 7.50 1.52 10.62
CA THR A 177 7.92 1.03 11.95
C THR A 177 9.37 1.33 12.23
N TYR A 178 10.28 1.17 11.25
CA TYR A 178 11.69 1.55 11.38
C TYR A 178 11.86 3.06 11.57
N SER A 179 11.12 3.87 10.81
CA SER A 179 11.17 5.34 10.95
C SER A 179 10.76 5.81 12.33
N GLU A 180 9.67 5.27 12.87
CA GLU A 180 9.12 5.70 14.15
C GLU A 180 9.87 5.08 15.35
N SER A 181 10.57 3.94 15.20
CA SER A 181 11.48 3.38 16.20
C SER A 181 12.87 4.03 16.22
N GLY A 182 13.14 4.99 15.33
CA GLY A 182 14.44 5.70 15.25
C GLY A 182 15.45 5.10 14.28
N GLU A 183 15.18 3.97 13.67
CA GLU A 183 16.03 3.29 12.68
C GLU A 183 15.84 3.88 11.26
N ARG A 184 15.93 5.20 11.15
CA ARG A 184 15.54 5.96 9.96
C ARG A 184 16.35 5.62 8.71
N ARG A 185 17.63 5.23 8.87
CA ARG A 185 18.47 4.81 7.73
C ARG A 185 17.90 3.58 7.04
N ARG A 186 17.44 2.59 7.80
CA ARG A 186 16.79 1.38 7.27
C ARG A 186 15.46 1.72 6.58
N ALA A 187 14.65 2.60 7.19
CA ALA A 187 13.43 3.08 6.58
C ALA A 187 13.66 3.76 5.22
N ILE A 188 14.68 4.62 5.13
CA ILE A 188 15.07 5.29 3.88
C ILE A 188 15.49 4.26 2.82
N GLU A 189 16.28 3.25 3.19
CA GLU A 189 16.71 2.23 2.22
C GLU A 189 15.53 1.42 1.69
N ILE A 190 14.61 0.99 2.58
CA ILE A 190 13.38 0.28 2.14
C ILE A 190 12.55 1.16 1.20
N TYR A 191 12.36 2.44 1.51
CA TYR A 191 11.60 3.34 0.63
C TYR A 191 12.29 3.56 -0.71
N ARG A 192 13.61 3.70 -0.73
CA ARG A 192 14.40 3.86 -1.96
C ARG A 192 14.24 2.64 -2.86
N GLN A 193 14.42 1.43 -2.32
CA GLN A 193 14.24 0.17 -3.03
C GLN A 193 12.80 0.01 -3.56
N LEU A 194 11.81 0.35 -2.74
CA LEU A 194 10.39 0.22 -3.11
C LEU A 194 9.99 1.25 -4.19
N MET A 195 10.48 2.48 -4.10
CA MET A 195 10.26 3.50 -5.13
C MET A 195 10.87 3.07 -6.47
N ASP A 196 12.12 2.61 -6.45
CA ASP A 196 12.81 2.11 -7.65
C ASP A 196 12.07 0.92 -8.27
N TYR A 197 11.66 -0.05 -7.44
CA TYR A 197 10.86 -1.19 -7.89
C TYR A 197 9.57 -0.75 -8.59
N ILE A 198 8.79 0.15 -7.96
CA ILE A 198 7.51 0.61 -8.52
C ILE A 198 7.75 1.35 -9.84
N GLN A 199 8.75 2.22 -9.90
CA GLN A 199 9.07 3.00 -11.10
C GLN A 199 9.64 2.15 -12.23
N THR A 200 10.25 1.00 -11.94
CA THR A 200 10.82 0.11 -12.96
C THR A 200 9.81 -0.95 -13.42
N HIS A 201 9.04 -1.55 -12.49
CA HIS A 201 8.25 -2.75 -12.80
C HIS A 201 6.73 -2.51 -12.79
N GLN A 202 6.27 -1.39 -12.21
CA GLN A 202 4.83 -1.15 -11.98
C GLN A 202 4.30 0.08 -12.74
N VAL A 203 5.10 0.65 -13.65
CA VAL A 203 4.69 1.80 -14.46
C VAL A 203 3.47 1.46 -15.32
N GLY A 204 2.47 2.33 -15.31
CA GLY A 204 1.25 2.14 -16.09
C GLY A 204 0.28 1.09 -15.55
N THR A 205 0.60 0.48 -14.40
CA THR A 205 -0.30 -0.50 -13.76
C THR A 205 -1.16 0.15 -12.67
N GLU A 206 -2.30 -0.46 -12.35
CA GLU A 206 -3.13 -0.03 -11.21
C GLU A 206 -2.40 -0.20 -9.87
N THR A 207 -1.58 -1.24 -9.75
CA THR A 207 -0.74 -1.46 -8.56
C THR A 207 0.22 -0.30 -8.37
N GLY A 208 0.94 0.11 -9.42
CA GLY A 208 1.83 1.27 -9.37
C GLY A 208 1.08 2.56 -9.07
N ALA A 209 -0.07 2.78 -9.70
CA ALA A 209 -0.91 3.95 -9.44
C ALA A 209 -1.44 4.00 -8.00
N ALA A 210 -1.64 2.85 -7.35
CA ALA A 210 -2.06 2.77 -5.96
C ALA A 210 -0.90 2.95 -4.96
N LEU A 211 0.26 2.34 -5.25
CA LEU A 211 1.39 2.30 -4.32
C LEU A 211 2.27 3.54 -4.39
N LEU A 212 2.56 4.05 -5.59
CA LEU A 212 3.53 5.13 -5.78
C LEU A 212 3.19 6.40 -4.97
N PRO A 213 1.95 6.93 -4.99
CA PRO A 213 1.61 8.08 -4.17
C PRO A 213 1.72 7.82 -2.66
N LEU A 214 1.35 6.60 -2.21
CA LEU A 214 1.41 6.22 -0.81
C LEU A 214 2.87 6.16 -0.31
N VAL A 215 3.74 5.51 -1.08
CA VAL A 215 5.16 5.36 -0.75
C VAL A 215 5.85 6.72 -0.82
N ALA A 216 5.62 7.49 -1.89
CA ALA A 216 6.17 8.84 -2.04
C ALA A 216 5.78 9.77 -0.90
N TYR A 217 4.52 9.72 -0.44
CA TYR A 217 4.07 10.51 0.71
C TYR A 217 4.83 10.19 2.00
N ASN A 218 4.96 8.89 2.33
CA ASN A 218 5.65 8.51 3.57
C ASN A 218 7.16 8.72 3.47
N TYR A 219 7.76 8.43 2.32
CA TYR A 219 9.18 8.64 2.08
C TYR A 219 9.56 10.11 2.12
N SER A 220 8.85 10.97 1.41
CA SER A 220 9.10 12.41 1.42
C SER A 220 8.93 13.02 2.82
N ARG A 221 7.92 12.56 3.59
CA ARG A 221 7.74 12.96 4.99
C ARG A 221 8.95 12.58 5.85
N LEU A 222 9.52 11.40 5.66
CA LEU A 222 10.73 10.97 6.37
C LEU A 222 11.93 11.82 5.96
N LEU A 223 12.13 12.07 4.66
CA LEU A 223 13.22 12.91 4.15
C LEU A 223 13.14 14.35 4.71
N GLY A 224 11.93 14.93 4.78
CA GLY A 224 11.72 16.24 5.39
C GLY A 224 12.12 16.27 6.88
N ARG A 225 11.78 15.23 7.65
CA ARG A 225 12.22 15.08 9.06
C ARG A 225 13.74 14.94 9.21
N GLU A 226 14.40 14.36 8.20
CA GLU A 226 15.87 14.24 8.13
C GLU A 226 16.55 15.48 7.54
N ARG A 227 15.79 16.57 7.30
CA ARG A 227 16.25 17.83 6.68
C ARG A 227 16.84 17.66 5.27
N ARG A 228 16.46 16.59 4.56
CA ARG A 228 16.82 16.32 3.17
C ARG A 228 15.75 16.94 2.26
N TYR A 229 15.66 18.27 2.27
CA TYR A 229 14.52 19.01 1.73
C TYR A 229 14.40 18.89 0.21
N GLU A 230 15.50 18.97 -0.53
CA GLU A 230 15.52 18.82 -1.98
C GLU A 230 15.01 17.44 -2.40
N GLU A 231 15.51 16.37 -1.78
CA GLU A 231 15.08 15.02 -2.04
C GLU A 231 13.62 14.78 -1.61
N CYS A 232 13.17 15.41 -0.53
CA CYS A 232 11.77 15.40 -0.13
C CYS A 232 10.88 15.95 -1.27
N ILE A 233 11.26 17.09 -1.84
CA ILE A 233 10.52 17.72 -2.94
C ILE A 233 10.51 16.80 -4.17
N GLU A 234 11.66 16.24 -4.56
CA GLU A 234 11.75 15.34 -5.72
C GLU A 234 10.85 14.13 -5.59
N VAL A 235 10.91 13.45 -4.44
CA VAL A 235 10.09 12.26 -4.18
C VAL A 235 8.60 12.60 -4.11
N ALA A 236 8.24 13.71 -3.43
CA ALA A 236 6.86 14.14 -3.33
C ALA A 236 6.27 14.55 -4.70
N GLU A 237 7.06 15.19 -5.56
CA GLU A 237 6.66 15.54 -6.93
C GLU A 237 6.41 14.32 -7.81
N ILE A 238 7.16 13.23 -7.65
CA ILE A 238 6.89 11.95 -8.33
C ILE A 238 5.50 11.45 -7.91
N GLY A 239 5.21 11.42 -6.62
CA GLY A 239 3.90 11.01 -6.09
C GLY A 239 2.75 11.91 -6.55
N ARG A 240 2.97 13.24 -6.54
CA ARG A 240 1.99 14.24 -6.99
C ARG A 240 1.63 14.04 -8.47
N ARG A 241 2.62 13.89 -9.33
CA ARG A 241 2.40 13.63 -10.77
C ARG A 241 1.61 12.35 -10.98
N CYS A 242 1.91 11.29 -10.22
CA CYS A 242 1.14 10.04 -10.27
C CYS A 242 -0.32 10.26 -9.86
N CYS A 243 -0.58 11.02 -8.76
CA CYS A 243 -1.94 11.37 -8.34
C CYS A 243 -2.72 12.05 -9.46
N VAL A 244 -2.14 13.04 -10.12
CA VAL A 244 -2.77 13.79 -11.21
C VAL A 244 -3.02 12.89 -12.42
N MET A 245 -2.02 12.12 -12.83
CA MET A 245 -2.10 11.23 -14.00
C MET A 245 -3.23 10.20 -13.89
N TYR A 246 -3.44 9.64 -12.69
CA TYR A 246 -4.43 8.57 -12.45
C TYR A 246 -5.70 9.04 -11.73
N GLY A 247 -5.88 10.36 -11.52
CA GLY A 247 -7.06 10.91 -10.85
C GLY A 247 -7.21 10.46 -9.38
N ARG A 248 -6.09 10.22 -8.67
CA ARG A 248 -6.08 9.68 -7.30
C ARG A 248 -5.75 10.76 -6.27
N CYS A 249 -6.77 11.40 -5.72
CA CYS A 249 -6.57 12.56 -4.83
C CYS A 249 -6.15 12.21 -3.39
N LYS A 250 -6.26 10.95 -2.94
CA LYS A 250 -6.11 10.56 -1.53
C LYS A 250 -4.79 11.01 -0.88
N MET A 251 -3.66 10.94 -1.59
CA MET A 251 -2.35 11.35 -1.07
C MET A 251 -1.94 12.75 -1.52
N LEU A 252 -2.70 13.37 -2.42
CA LEU A 252 -2.31 14.62 -3.07
C LEU A 252 -2.12 15.78 -2.08
N GLY A 253 -3.06 15.98 -1.15
CA GLY A 253 -2.94 17.02 -0.12
C GLY A 253 -1.69 16.86 0.74
N GLY A 254 -1.38 15.62 1.16
CA GLY A 254 -0.19 15.35 1.98
C GLY A 254 1.13 15.52 1.21
N LEU A 255 1.17 15.15 -0.06
CA LEU A 255 2.33 15.38 -0.92
C LEU A 255 2.60 16.88 -1.10
N LEU A 256 1.55 17.67 -1.37
CA LEU A 256 1.66 19.13 -1.44
C LEU A 256 2.14 19.75 -0.12
N LEU A 257 1.64 19.25 1.02
CA LEU A 257 2.09 19.68 2.34
C LEU A 257 3.59 19.38 2.56
N ASN A 258 4.06 18.17 2.20
CA ASN A 258 5.48 17.82 2.33
C ASN A 258 6.37 18.71 1.47
N ILE A 259 5.95 19.03 0.22
CA ILE A 259 6.65 19.97 -0.65
C ILE A 259 6.65 21.36 -0.03
N ALA A 260 5.51 21.84 0.46
CA ALA A 260 5.37 23.16 1.05
C ALA A 260 6.28 23.36 2.27
N CYS A 261 6.29 22.39 3.20
CA CYS A 261 7.18 22.41 4.35
C CYS A 261 8.65 22.49 3.93
N SER A 262 9.06 21.68 2.95
CA SER A 262 10.44 21.68 2.45
C SER A 262 10.80 22.99 1.73
N GLN A 263 9.88 23.56 0.95
CA GLN A 263 10.09 24.87 0.29
C GLN A 263 10.27 25.99 1.32
N HIS A 264 9.50 25.98 2.40
CA HIS A 264 9.67 26.93 3.50
C HIS A 264 11.06 26.83 4.14
N GLU A 265 11.49 25.62 4.48
CA GLU A 265 12.81 25.38 5.07
C GLU A 265 13.99 25.80 4.14
N LEU A 266 13.76 25.81 2.83
CA LEU A 266 14.69 26.32 1.82
C LEU A 266 14.57 27.83 1.58
N GLY A 267 13.71 28.54 2.31
CA GLY A 267 13.50 30.00 2.21
C GLY A 267 12.54 30.43 1.08
N ASN A 268 11.84 29.50 0.44
CA ASN A 268 10.91 29.78 -0.64
C ASN A 268 9.47 29.99 -0.14
N ASP A 269 9.26 30.94 0.77
CA ASP A 269 8.00 31.18 1.49
C ASP A 269 6.79 31.43 0.59
N LEU A 270 6.98 32.12 -0.53
CA LEU A 270 5.87 32.37 -1.48
C LEU A 270 5.34 31.06 -2.05
N LYS A 271 6.25 30.21 -2.50
CA LYS A 271 5.92 28.89 -3.07
C LYS A 271 5.30 27.98 -1.99
N ALA A 272 5.87 27.99 -0.79
CA ALA A 272 5.34 27.24 0.35
C ALA A 272 3.88 27.63 0.64
N LYS A 273 3.58 28.93 0.65
CA LYS A 273 2.21 29.42 0.88
C LYS A 273 1.24 28.97 -0.19
N GLU A 274 1.58 29.05 -1.47
CA GLU A 274 0.74 28.56 -2.57
C GLU A 274 0.38 27.08 -2.38
N LEU A 275 1.38 26.26 -2.12
CA LEU A 275 1.23 24.82 -1.93
C LEU A 275 0.41 24.45 -0.68
N LEU A 276 0.53 25.22 0.41
CA LEU A 276 -0.30 25.04 1.61
C LEU A 276 -1.77 25.34 1.33
N ILE A 277 -2.06 26.39 0.56
CA ILE A 277 -3.43 26.73 0.13
C ILE A 277 -4.01 25.59 -0.71
N GLU A 278 -3.26 25.11 -1.70
CA GLU A 278 -3.67 23.96 -2.53
C GLU A 278 -3.94 22.71 -1.67
N SER A 279 -3.01 22.38 -0.76
CA SER A 279 -3.15 21.25 0.16
C SER A 279 -4.40 21.35 1.01
N PHE A 280 -4.67 22.55 1.59
CA PHE A 280 -5.86 22.80 2.40
C PHE A 280 -7.15 22.56 1.62
N TYR A 281 -7.27 23.10 0.40
CA TYR A 281 -8.47 22.91 -0.40
C TYR A 281 -8.66 21.46 -0.85
N ILE A 282 -7.59 20.73 -1.17
CA ILE A 282 -7.68 19.30 -1.46
C ILE A 282 -8.25 18.55 -0.24
N TYR A 283 -7.72 18.77 0.95
CA TYR A 283 -8.24 18.13 2.16
C TYR A 283 -9.67 18.54 2.48
N ARG A 284 -10.04 19.80 2.25
CA ARG A 284 -11.39 20.31 2.45
C ARG A 284 -12.39 19.64 1.50
N VAL A 285 -12.04 19.48 0.22
CA VAL A 285 -12.88 18.77 -0.78
C VAL A 285 -13.03 17.29 -0.42
N MET A 286 -11.98 16.69 0.15
CA MET A 286 -11.98 15.31 0.62
C MET A 286 -12.66 15.11 1.98
N GLU A 287 -13.21 16.19 2.59
CA GLU A 287 -13.82 16.21 3.93
C GLU A 287 -12.87 15.70 5.05
N ASP A 288 -11.56 15.80 4.83
CA ASP A 288 -10.53 15.50 5.86
C ASP A 288 -10.22 16.76 6.68
N PHE A 289 -11.16 17.16 7.52
CA PHE A 289 -11.06 18.38 8.35
C PHE A 289 -9.87 18.32 9.33
N ARG A 290 -9.50 17.14 9.80
CA ARG A 290 -8.33 16.98 10.67
C ARG A 290 -7.04 17.35 9.95
N SER A 291 -6.89 16.97 8.71
CA SER A 291 -5.72 17.35 7.91
C SER A 291 -5.77 18.84 7.53
N CYS A 292 -6.96 19.44 7.36
CA CYS A 292 -7.10 20.90 7.21
C CYS A 292 -6.53 21.64 8.42
N GLU A 293 -6.87 21.21 9.65
CA GLU A 293 -6.34 21.80 10.89
C GLU A 293 -4.81 21.72 10.97
N VAL A 294 -4.22 20.60 10.54
CA VAL A 294 -2.75 20.44 10.49
C VAL A 294 -2.12 21.45 9.53
N VAL A 295 -2.69 21.64 8.34
CA VAL A 295 -2.18 22.63 7.37
C VAL A 295 -2.30 24.05 7.89
N GLN A 296 -3.46 24.41 8.48
CA GLN A 296 -3.68 25.74 9.06
C GLN A 296 -2.68 26.02 10.19
N LYS A 297 -2.56 25.11 11.14
CA LYS A 297 -1.62 25.23 12.26
C LYS A 297 -0.19 25.42 11.77
N TYR A 298 0.26 24.63 10.79
CA TYR A 298 1.61 24.81 10.23
C TYR A 298 1.77 26.19 9.58
N ALA A 299 0.77 26.67 8.82
CA ALA A 299 0.83 27.98 8.18
C ALA A 299 0.90 29.14 9.20
N GLU A 300 0.14 29.03 10.29
CA GLU A 300 0.13 30.03 11.37
C GLU A 300 1.48 30.07 12.12
N GLU A 301 2.01 28.90 12.48
CA GLU A 301 3.25 28.77 13.25
C GLU A 301 4.50 29.15 12.43
N SER A 302 4.56 28.73 11.16
CA SER A 302 5.78 28.86 10.35
C SER A 302 5.77 30.11 9.47
N LEU A 303 4.64 30.45 8.85
CA LEU A 303 4.55 31.58 7.90
C LEU A 303 3.87 32.81 8.50
N LYS A 304 3.45 32.78 9.75
CA LYS A 304 2.70 33.87 10.43
C LYS A 304 1.52 34.39 9.60
N LYS A 305 0.86 33.54 8.85
CA LYS A 305 -0.24 33.87 7.94
C LYS A 305 -1.36 32.84 8.07
N LEU A 306 -2.60 33.33 8.19
CA LEU A 306 -3.80 32.52 8.12
C LEU A 306 -4.02 32.05 6.67
N ILE A 307 -4.32 30.77 6.51
CA ILE A 307 -4.89 30.19 5.31
C ILE A 307 -6.42 30.27 5.46
N PRO A 308 -7.19 30.56 4.38
CA PRO A 308 -8.62 30.75 4.46
C PRO A 308 -9.40 29.59 5.04
#